data_6adec37646de3b5a948d399aaabef42e
#
_entry.id   6adec37646de3b5a948d399aaabef42e
#
_cell.length_a   1.000
_cell.length_b   1.000
_cell.length_c   1.000
_cell.angle_alpha   90.00
_cell.angle_beta   90.00
_cell.angle_gamma   90.00
#
_symmetry.space_group_name_H-M   'P 1'
#
loop_
_entity.id
_entity.type
_entity.pdbx_description
1 polymer ?
#
loop_
_entity_poly.entity_id
_entity_poly.type
_entity_poly.pdbx_seq_one_letter_code
_entity_poly.pdbx_strand_id
1 'polypeptide(L)'
;MTIKTRKISDWLSANGQAITNASKATMEDAIRADIGQLYDGVFIMFHRKSDNYPIAVRVSSWASYQASGEIAEGVLLVEGGRHLVIAPTEASSAKWSSKPVSESNTSGSVQISGVTTTGDRITALNDFAGRANTTAIINGSTSSNVTNTEDYAAGFCNRYSRTNANGKGLTAGRWWLPSMGEMAMIWANFDKINYALSKISGAKQLQANWYWTSTQNSAYRAWYLYLRDGNVFSNWKFLQNRVRPVSAFLN
;
A
#
# COMPACT_ATOMS: atom_id res chain seq x y z
N MET A 1 -5.13 5.93 -28.17
CA MET A 1 -5.24 4.48 -28.50
C MET A 1 -6.59 4.00 -27.96
N THR A 2 -7.56 3.68 -28.82
CA THR A 2 -8.91 3.30 -28.40
C THR A 2 -8.87 1.81 -28.03
N ILE A 3 -9.05 1.52 -26.75
CA ILE A 3 -9.18 0.14 -26.28
C ILE A 3 -10.50 -0.39 -26.83
N LYS A 4 -10.46 -1.23 -27.85
CA LYS A 4 -11.62 -1.98 -28.31
C LYS A 4 -11.91 -3.05 -27.26
N THR A 5 -12.90 -2.82 -26.42
CA THR A 5 -13.51 -3.88 -25.63
C THR A 5 -14.12 -4.90 -26.59
N ARG A 6 -13.40 -5.97 -26.85
CA ARG A 6 -13.98 -7.12 -27.55
C ARG A 6 -15.04 -7.73 -26.63
N LYS A 7 -16.28 -7.79 -27.11
CA LYS A 7 -17.31 -8.55 -26.40
C LYS A 7 -16.90 -10.02 -26.39
N ILE A 8 -17.19 -10.72 -25.31
CA ILE A 8 -16.97 -12.17 -25.20
C ILE A 8 -17.59 -12.92 -26.40
N SER A 9 -18.77 -12.46 -26.89
CA SER A 9 -19.41 -12.91 -28.09
C SER A 9 -18.55 -12.81 -29.35
N ASP A 10 -17.71 -11.78 -29.50
CA ASP A 10 -16.89 -11.55 -30.70
C ASP A 10 -15.68 -12.48 -30.70
N TRP A 11 -15.18 -12.84 -29.53
CA TRP A 11 -14.11 -13.83 -29.38
C TRP A 11 -14.62 -15.25 -29.65
N LEU A 12 -15.84 -15.58 -29.23
CA LEU A 12 -16.53 -16.85 -29.45
C LEU A 12 -16.84 -17.08 -30.95
N SER A 13 -17.28 -16.02 -31.63
CA SER A 13 -17.57 -16.11 -33.07
C SER A 13 -16.31 -16.26 -33.92
N ALA A 14 -15.16 -15.72 -33.46
CA ALA A 14 -13.90 -15.83 -34.19
C ALA A 14 -13.27 -17.24 -34.15
N ASN A 15 -13.59 -18.03 -33.12
CA ASN A 15 -12.92 -19.32 -32.87
C ASN A 15 -13.83 -20.56 -32.99
N GLY A 16 -15.13 -20.40 -33.22
CA GLY A 16 -16.07 -21.49 -33.57
C GLY A 16 -16.17 -22.66 -32.58
N GLN A 17 -15.66 -22.51 -31.36
CA GLN A 17 -15.61 -23.59 -30.38
C GLN A 17 -16.62 -23.39 -29.25
N ALA A 18 -17.31 -24.48 -28.88
CA ALA A 18 -18.07 -24.55 -27.65
C ALA A 18 -17.15 -24.30 -26.44
N ILE A 19 -17.55 -23.39 -25.53
CA ILE A 19 -16.79 -23.09 -24.35
C ILE A 19 -16.82 -24.32 -23.44
N THR A 20 -15.69 -25.03 -23.36
CA THR A 20 -15.45 -26.05 -22.34
C THR A 20 -15.02 -25.36 -21.03
N ASN A 21 -15.04 -26.08 -19.88
CA ASN A 21 -14.55 -25.53 -18.61
C ASN A 21 -13.08 -25.11 -18.66
N ALA A 22 -12.26 -25.80 -19.48
CA ALA A 22 -10.86 -25.43 -19.73
C ALA A 22 -10.75 -24.12 -20.56
N SER A 23 -11.65 -23.94 -21.56
CA SER A 23 -11.70 -22.69 -22.34
C SER A 23 -12.21 -21.50 -21.51
N LYS A 24 -13.08 -21.75 -20.52
CA LYS A 24 -13.47 -20.75 -19.53
C LYS A 24 -12.29 -20.28 -18.69
N ALA A 25 -11.49 -21.20 -18.16
CA ALA A 25 -10.29 -20.87 -17.38
C ALA A 25 -9.28 -20.06 -18.21
N THR A 26 -9.01 -20.49 -19.47
CA THR A 26 -8.09 -19.78 -20.38
C THR A 26 -8.62 -18.39 -20.76
N MET A 27 -9.93 -18.25 -20.91
CA MET A 27 -10.56 -16.96 -21.21
C MET A 27 -10.59 -16.04 -19.99
N GLU A 28 -10.82 -16.59 -18.79
CA GLU A 28 -10.66 -15.86 -17.54
C GLU A 28 -9.21 -15.40 -17.33
N ASP A 29 -8.23 -16.23 -17.69
CA ASP A 29 -6.80 -15.88 -17.62
C ASP A 29 -6.42 -14.81 -18.65
N ALA A 30 -6.98 -14.86 -19.87
CA ALA A 30 -6.80 -13.82 -20.87
C ALA A 30 -7.46 -12.49 -20.48
N ILE A 31 -8.67 -12.54 -19.91
CA ILE A 31 -9.36 -11.37 -19.34
C ILE A 31 -8.58 -10.84 -18.15
N ARG A 32 -7.99 -11.69 -17.33
CA ARG A 32 -7.14 -11.33 -16.20
C ARG A 32 -5.80 -10.74 -16.66
N ALA A 33 -5.21 -11.23 -17.73
CA ALA A 33 -4.03 -10.64 -18.36
C ALA A 33 -4.31 -9.26 -18.96
N ASP A 34 -5.49 -9.04 -19.55
CA ASP A 34 -5.96 -7.72 -20.01
C ASP A 34 -6.27 -6.77 -18.82
N ILE A 35 -6.79 -7.30 -17.71
CA ILE A 35 -6.96 -6.56 -16.46
C ILE A 35 -5.61 -6.31 -15.80
N GLY A 36 -4.58 -7.12 -16.06
CA GLY A 36 -3.20 -6.91 -15.61
C GLY A 36 -2.55 -5.65 -16.19
N GLN A 37 -3.11 -5.06 -17.26
CA GLN A 37 -2.84 -3.70 -17.71
C GLN A 37 -3.86 -2.72 -17.11
N LEU A 38 -3.90 -2.64 -15.77
CA LEU A 38 -4.70 -1.63 -15.11
C LEU A 38 -4.23 -0.25 -15.57
N TYR A 39 -5.14 0.52 -16.17
CA TYR A 39 -4.90 1.92 -16.47
C TYR A 39 -4.85 2.75 -15.17
N ASP A 40 -4.21 3.90 -15.23
CA ASP A 40 -4.09 4.81 -14.09
C ASP A 40 -5.47 5.10 -13.47
N GLY A 41 -5.57 4.97 -12.16
CA GLY A 41 -6.82 5.12 -11.43
C GLY A 41 -6.82 4.51 -10.05
N VAL A 42 -8.00 4.56 -9.44
CA VAL A 42 -8.24 4.03 -8.09
C VAL A 42 -9.30 2.94 -8.14
N PHE A 43 -8.99 1.81 -7.52
CA PHE A 43 -9.81 0.59 -7.49
C PHE A 43 -9.94 0.07 -6.07
N ILE A 44 -10.84 -0.89 -5.84
CA ILE A 44 -10.89 -1.65 -4.58
C ILE A 44 -10.31 -3.04 -4.87
N MET A 45 -9.34 -3.45 -4.06
CA MET A 45 -8.63 -4.71 -4.16
C MET A 45 -9.08 -5.69 -3.09
N PHE A 46 -9.25 -6.94 -3.47
CA PHE A 46 -9.54 -8.06 -2.58
C PHE A 46 -9.08 -9.38 -3.18
N HIS A 47 -8.86 -10.40 -2.35
CA HIS A 47 -8.75 -11.77 -2.80
C HIS A 47 -10.13 -12.43 -2.75
N ARG A 48 -10.62 -12.85 -3.89
CA ARG A 48 -11.94 -13.49 -4.03
C ARG A 48 -12.04 -14.74 -3.16
N LYS A 49 -13.12 -14.84 -2.36
CA LYS A 49 -13.30 -15.93 -1.40
C LYS A 49 -13.42 -17.32 -2.05
N SER A 50 -13.87 -17.42 -3.32
CA SER A 50 -14.07 -18.69 -3.99
C SER A 50 -12.78 -19.42 -4.38
N ASP A 51 -11.72 -18.68 -4.72
CA ASP A 51 -10.46 -19.22 -5.26
C ASP A 51 -9.21 -18.52 -4.74
N ASN A 52 -9.37 -17.52 -3.88
CA ASN A 52 -8.29 -16.68 -3.32
C ASN A 52 -7.49 -15.92 -4.38
N TYR A 53 -8.08 -15.65 -5.53
CA TYR A 53 -7.42 -14.90 -6.59
C TYR A 53 -7.52 -13.40 -6.34
N PRO A 54 -6.42 -12.62 -6.49
CA PRO A 54 -6.43 -11.17 -6.31
C PRO A 54 -7.23 -10.50 -7.44
N ILE A 55 -8.16 -9.65 -7.06
CA ILE A 55 -9.05 -8.90 -7.97
C ILE A 55 -9.01 -7.43 -7.62
N ALA A 56 -9.01 -6.58 -8.65
CA ALA A 56 -9.24 -5.16 -8.56
C ALA A 56 -10.52 -4.79 -9.31
N VAL A 57 -11.42 -4.08 -8.65
CA VAL A 57 -12.69 -3.65 -9.23
C VAL A 57 -12.85 -2.14 -9.15
N ARG A 58 -13.63 -1.57 -10.07
CA ARG A 58 -14.00 -0.16 -9.99
C ARG A 58 -14.72 0.13 -8.68
N VAL A 59 -14.48 1.30 -8.10
CA VAL A 59 -15.11 1.71 -6.83
C VAL A 59 -16.65 1.66 -6.92
N SER A 60 -17.22 2.02 -8.08
CA SER A 60 -18.67 1.96 -8.33
C SER A 60 -19.26 0.54 -8.31
N SER A 61 -18.45 -0.48 -8.57
CA SER A 61 -18.89 -1.88 -8.58
C SER A 61 -18.74 -2.57 -7.22
N TRP A 62 -18.05 -1.96 -6.27
CA TRP A 62 -17.68 -2.59 -5.00
C TRP A 62 -18.90 -3.02 -4.17
N ALA A 63 -19.97 -2.22 -4.15
CA ALA A 63 -21.14 -2.50 -3.32
C ALA A 63 -21.73 -3.90 -3.55
N SER A 64 -21.76 -4.38 -4.79
CA SER A 64 -22.27 -5.72 -5.14
C SER A 64 -21.36 -6.84 -4.62
N TYR A 65 -20.03 -6.65 -4.68
CA TYR A 65 -19.06 -7.60 -4.12
C TYR A 65 -19.14 -7.65 -2.60
N GLN A 66 -19.22 -6.50 -1.95
CA GLN A 66 -19.39 -6.43 -0.49
C GLN A 66 -20.69 -7.09 -0.03
N ALA A 67 -21.80 -6.87 -0.76
CA ALA A 67 -23.09 -7.51 -0.46
C ALA A 67 -23.04 -9.04 -0.66
N SER A 68 -22.20 -9.55 -1.58
CA SER A 68 -21.95 -10.99 -1.73
C SER A 68 -21.00 -11.58 -0.69
N GLY A 69 -20.52 -10.78 0.26
CA GLY A 69 -19.65 -11.21 1.36
C GLY A 69 -18.15 -11.19 1.03
N GLU A 70 -17.74 -10.47 -0.02
CA GLU A 70 -16.32 -10.22 -0.24
C GLU A 70 -15.78 -9.15 0.72
N ILE A 71 -14.51 -9.24 1.09
CA ILE A 71 -13.84 -8.34 2.03
C ILE A 71 -12.77 -7.57 1.28
N ALA A 72 -12.91 -6.24 1.23
CA ALA A 72 -11.87 -5.39 0.66
C ALA A 72 -10.59 -5.44 1.52
N GLU A 73 -9.47 -5.71 0.89
CA GLU A 73 -8.16 -5.70 1.55
C GLU A 73 -7.51 -4.33 1.48
N GLY A 74 -7.82 -3.54 0.46
CA GLY A 74 -7.35 -2.18 0.35
C GLY A 74 -7.89 -1.43 -0.85
N VAL A 75 -7.43 -0.20 -0.97
CA VAL A 75 -7.62 0.64 -2.14
C VAL A 75 -6.38 0.53 -3.02
N LEU A 76 -6.53 0.02 -4.24
CA LEU A 76 -5.44 -0.05 -5.21
C LEU A 76 -5.35 1.27 -5.97
N LEU A 77 -4.22 1.92 -5.87
CA LEU A 77 -3.81 3.05 -6.69
C LEU A 77 -2.88 2.57 -7.81
N VAL A 78 -3.22 2.90 -9.05
CA VAL A 78 -2.39 2.68 -10.23
C VAL A 78 -2.01 4.02 -10.81
N GLU A 79 -0.73 4.28 -10.95
CA GLU A 79 -0.23 5.54 -11.52
C GLU A 79 1.16 5.32 -12.13
N GLY A 80 1.31 5.69 -13.40
CA GLY A 80 2.59 5.60 -14.10
C GLY A 80 3.21 4.20 -14.10
N GLY A 81 2.37 3.15 -14.20
CA GLY A 81 2.79 1.76 -14.16
C GLY A 81 3.12 1.22 -12.76
N ARG A 82 2.94 2.00 -11.70
CA ARG A 82 3.09 1.57 -10.30
C ARG A 82 1.76 1.14 -9.72
N HIS A 83 1.77 0.09 -8.93
CA HIS A 83 0.60 -0.47 -8.27
C HIS A 83 0.81 -0.45 -6.76
N LEU A 84 0.01 0.30 -6.03
CA LEU A 84 0.10 0.45 -4.59
C LEU A 84 -1.25 0.18 -3.92
N VAL A 85 -1.32 -0.80 -3.05
CA VAL A 85 -2.53 -1.10 -2.25
C VAL A 85 -2.43 -0.38 -0.93
N ILE A 86 -3.37 0.53 -0.66
CA ILE A 86 -3.44 1.32 0.57
C ILE A 86 -4.37 0.59 1.56
N ALA A 87 -3.88 0.32 2.77
CA ALA A 87 -4.65 -0.36 3.81
C ALA A 87 -5.95 0.38 4.15
N PRO A 88 -7.04 -0.34 4.49
CA PRO A 88 -8.31 0.30 4.91
C PRO A 88 -8.21 1.01 6.26
N THR A 89 -7.25 0.65 7.10
CA THR A 89 -7.06 1.24 8.43
C THR A 89 -5.62 1.69 8.66
N GLU A 90 -5.37 2.43 9.73
CA GLU A 90 -4.09 3.05 10.05
C GLU A 90 -3.81 3.05 11.55
N ALA A 91 -2.55 3.22 11.95
CA ALA A 91 -2.20 3.69 13.28
C ALA A 91 -2.32 5.22 13.34
N SER A 92 -3.07 5.71 14.33
CA SER A 92 -3.22 7.16 14.55
C SER A 92 -1.97 7.81 15.12
N SER A 93 -1.08 7.01 15.72
CA SER A 93 0.12 7.47 16.42
C SER A 93 1.11 6.32 16.55
N ALA A 94 2.30 6.47 15.97
CA ALA A 94 3.42 5.57 16.17
C ALA A 94 4.74 6.35 16.07
N LYS A 95 5.77 5.90 16.80
CA LYS A 95 7.14 6.39 16.63
C LYS A 95 7.76 5.73 15.40
N TRP A 96 8.79 6.35 14.83
CA TRP A 96 9.55 5.69 13.77
C TRP A 96 10.53 4.65 14.33
N SER A 97 11.18 4.98 15.46
CA SER A 97 12.09 4.09 16.21
C SER A 97 12.15 4.49 17.68
N SER A 98 12.74 3.62 18.53
CA SER A 98 12.99 3.91 19.95
C SER A 98 14.13 4.91 20.18
N LYS A 99 14.95 5.18 19.16
CA LYS A 99 16.07 6.12 19.20
C LYS A 99 16.01 7.14 18.08
N PRO A 100 16.38 8.41 18.34
CA PRO A 100 16.78 8.93 19.66
C PRO A 100 15.61 8.94 20.66
N VAL A 101 15.88 9.16 21.92
CA VAL A 101 14.83 9.32 22.95
C VAL A 101 14.34 10.77 23.09
N SER A 102 15.20 11.74 22.75
CA SER A 102 14.92 13.17 22.71
C SER A 102 15.94 13.89 21.83
N GLU A 103 15.72 15.17 21.59
CA GLU A 103 16.70 16.02 20.86
C GLU A 103 18.03 16.17 21.59
N SER A 104 18.00 16.20 22.92
CA SER A 104 19.18 16.32 23.78
C SER A 104 19.86 14.96 24.07
N ASN A 105 19.20 13.84 23.82
CA ASN A 105 19.75 12.51 24.01
C ASN A 105 19.61 11.66 22.74
N THR A 106 20.63 11.73 21.92
CA THR A 106 20.75 11.03 20.64
C THR A 106 21.54 9.72 20.74
N SER A 107 21.93 9.31 21.93
CA SER A 107 22.69 8.08 22.16
C SER A 107 21.94 6.83 21.63
N GLY A 108 22.65 5.96 20.94
CA GLY A 108 22.10 4.75 20.34
C GLY A 108 21.32 4.98 19.03
N SER A 109 21.23 6.23 18.54
CA SER A 109 20.65 6.49 17.22
C SER A 109 21.57 5.98 16.14
N VAL A 110 20.99 5.29 15.16
CA VAL A 110 21.74 4.73 14.02
C VAL A 110 21.06 5.07 12.70
N GLN A 111 21.87 5.24 11.68
CA GLN A 111 21.40 5.18 10.31
C GLN A 111 21.31 3.71 9.93
N ILE A 112 20.08 3.23 9.71
CA ILE A 112 19.84 1.82 9.41
C ILE A 112 20.33 1.55 7.98
N SER A 113 21.25 0.63 7.86
CA SER A 113 21.81 0.21 6.57
C SER A 113 20.74 -0.45 5.68
N GLY A 114 20.83 -0.26 4.37
CA GLY A 114 19.86 -0.79 3.41
C GLY A 114 18.56 0.02 3.29
N VAL A 115 18.39 1.07 4.11
CA VAL A 115 17.29 2.02 3.99
C VAL A 115 17.73 3.22 3.14
N THR A 116 16.91 3.64 2.19
CA THR A 116 17.14 4.90 1.46
C THR A 116 17.31 6.04 2.45
N THR A 117 18.51 6.66 2.43
CA THR A 117 18.86 7.73 3.36
C THR A 117 19.36 8.94 2.58
N THR A 118 18.69 10.07 2.74
CA THR A 118 19.04 11.30 2.05
C THR A 118 18.54 12.53 2.83
N GLY A 119 19.35 13.58 2.88
CA GLY A 119 18.96 14.91 3.35
C GLY A 119 18.25 15.75 2.28
N ASP A 120 18.33 15.34 1.01
CA ASP A 120 17.76 16.05 -0.12
C ASP A 120 16.29 15.63 -0.34
N ARG A 121 15.41 16.63 -0.40
CA ARG A 121 13.97 16.43 -0.54
C ARG A 121 13.59 15.85 -1.90
N ILE A 122 14.25 16.26 -2.98
CA ILE A 122 13.93 15.78 -4.34
C ILE A 122 14.31 14.29 -4.44
N THR A 123 15.47 13.93 -3.94
CA THR A 123 15.90 12.52 -3.86
C THR A 123 14.93 11.69 -3.01
N ALA A 124 14.45 12.22 -1.88
CA ALA A 124 13.47 11.53 -1.05
C ALA A 124 12.14 11.31 -1.79
N LEU A 125 11.63 12.30 -2.52
CA LEU A 125 10.40 12.20 -3.33
C LEU A 125 10.52 11.18 -4.48
N ASN A 126 11.72 10.83 -4.90
CA ASN A 126 11.99 9.80 -5.89
C ASN A 126 12.30 8.42 -5.27
N ASP A 127 12.18 8.26 -3.97
CA ASP A 127 12.30 6.96 -3.32
C ASP A 127 10.98 6.18 -3.42
N PHE A 128 11.00 5.06 -4.13
CA PHE A 128 9.91 4.09 -4.26
C PHE A 128 10.30 2.71 -3.71
N ALA A 129 11.25 2.67 -2.79
CA ALA A 129 11.76 1.44 -2.20
C ALA A 129 11.08 1.09 -0.86
N GLY A 130 9.81 1.45 -0.64
CA GLY A 130 9.13 1.31 0.64
C GLY A 130 9.20 -0.10 1.23
N ARG A 131 8.99 -1.13 0.40
CA ARG A 131 9.11 -2.53 0.84
C ARG A 131 10.53 -2.90 1.27
N ALA A 132 11.53 -2.55 0.47
CA ALA A 132 12.93 -2.82 0.78
C ALA A 132 13.38 -2.04 2.03
N ASN A 133 13.03 -0.76 2.11
CA ASN A 133 13.28 0.07 3.29
C ASN A 133 12.67 -0.54 4.55
N THR A 134 11.39 -0.94 4.50
CA THR A 134 10.71 -1.55 5.66
C THR A 134 11.40 -2.84 6.09
N THR A 135 11.76 -3.70 5.15
CA THR A 135 12.51 -4.93 5.44
C THR A 135 13.84 -4.63 6.13
N ALA A 136 14.58 -3.64 5.63
CA ALA A 136 15.85 -3.22 6.25
C ALA A 136 15.64 -2.64 7.66
N ILE A 137 14.57 -1.84 7.87
CA ILE A 137 14.21 -1.29 9.19
C ILE A 137 13.91 -2.41 10.17
N ILE A 138 13.10 -3.41 9.77
CA ILE A 138 12.76 -4.56 10.62
C ILE A 138 14.01 -5.38 10.98
N ASN A 139 14.85 -5.68 10.01
CA ASN A 139 16.08 -6.46 10.19
C ASN A 139 17.15 -5.67 10.99
N GLY A 140 17.14 -4.34 10.89
CA GLY A 140 18.03 -3.46 11.64
C GLY A 140 17.60 -3.18 13.08
N SER A 141 16.49 -3.76 13.53
CA SER A 141 16.00 -3.61 14.90
C SER A 141 16.91 -4.34 15.88
N THR A 142 17.32 -3.63 16.94
CA THR A 142 18.19 -4.15 18.01
C THR A 142 17.55 -3.89 19.38
N SER A 143 18.11 -4.47 20.43
CA SER A 143 17.67 -4.18 21.82
C SER A 143 17.87 -2.71 22.23
N SER A 144 18.85 -2.03 21.61
CA SER A 144 19.14 -0.61 21.89
C SER A 144 18.38 0.36 20.97
N ASN A 145 17.95 -0.09 19.79
CA ASN A 145 17.18 0.72 18.83
C ASN A 145 16.06 -0.14 18.20
N VAL A 146 14.90 -0.15 18.86
CA VAL A 146 13.75 -0.96 18.45
C VAL A 146 12.96 -0.28 17.34
N THR A 147 12.61 -1.05 16.32
CA THR A 147 11.81 -0.59 15.17
C THR A 147 10.77 -1.62 14.70
N ASN A 148 10.78 -2.85 15.24
CA ASN A 148 10.05 -4.00 14.71
C ASN A 148 8.78 -4.38 15.48
N THR A 149 8.37 -3.60 16.48
CA THR A 149 7.10 -3.80 17.21
C THR A 149 5.99 -2.91 16.68
N GLU A 150 4.75 -3.14 17.08
CA GLU A 150 3.58 -2.37 16.65
C GLU A 150 3.60 -0.90 17.13
N ASP A 151 4.42 -0.57 18.11
CA ASP A 151 4.63 0.80 18.59
C ASP A 151 5.42 1.67 17.59
N TYR A 152 6.07 1.01 16.60
CA TYR A 152 6.91 1.67 15.61
C TYR A 152 6.34 1.51 14.20
N ALA A 153 6.53 2.54 13.39
CA ALA A 153 5.91 2.68 12.08
C ALA A 153 6.13 1.47 11.15
N ALA A 154 7.37 1.00 11.00
CA ALA A 154 7.69 -0.15 10.17
C ALA A 154 7.16 -1.46 10.78
N GLY A 155 7.29 -1.62 12.09
CA GLY A 155 6.79 -2.80 12.82
C GLY A 155 5.28 -2.92 12.74
N PHE A 156 4.54 -1.82 12.90
CA PHE A 156 3.10 -1.77 12.72
C PHE A 156 2.71 -2.23 11.31
N CYS A 157 3.34 -1.67 10.27
CA CYS A 157 3.04 -2.05 8.90
C CYS A 157 3.34 -3.52 8.63
N ASN A 158 4.49 -4.03 9.05
CA ASN A 158 4.88 -5.42 8.82
C ASN A 158 3.96 -6.44 9.51
N ARG A 159 3.35 -6.08 10.64
CA ARG A 159 2.39 -6.92 11.39
C ARG A 159 0.96 -6.74 10.93
N TYR A 160 0.68 -5.71 10.14
CA TYR A 160 -0.65 -5.47 9.61
C TYR A 160 -1.11 -6.66 8.77
N SER A 161 -2.38 -7.00 8.87
CA SER A 161 -3.00 -8.09 8.11
C SER A 161 -4.42 -7.70 7.71
N ARG A 162 -4.75 -7.96 6.45
CA ARG A 162 -6.11 -7.82 5.94
C ARG A 162 -6.36 -8.92 4.93
N THR A 163 -7.32 -9.78 5.20
CA THR A 163 -7.55 -11.00 4.44
C THR A 163 -9.02 -11.12 4.03
N ASN A 164 -9.30 -12.01 3.09
CA ASN A 164 -10.64 -12.43 2.75
C ASN A 164 -11.27 -13.30 3.87
N ALA A 165 -12.52 -13.74 3.68
CA ALA A 165 -13.24 -14.54 4.65
C ALA A 165 -12.58 -15.91 4.97
N ASN A 166 -11.67 -16.39 4.13
CA ASN A 166 -10.93 -17.64 4.31
C ASN A 166 -9.56 -17.44 4.97
N GLY A 167 -9.23 -16.23 5.43
CA GLY A 167 -7.93 -15.90 5.99
C GLY A 167 -6.78 -15.85 4.97
N LYS A 168 -7.12 -15.74 3.68
CA LYS A 168 -6.15 -15.64 2.58
C LYS A 168 -6.07 -14.20 2.06
N GLY A 169 -4.94 -13.84 1.45
CA GLY A 169 -4.71 -12.52 0.89
C GLY A 169 -3.51 -11.81 1.51
N LEU A 170 -3.66 -10.52 1.83
CA LEU A 170 -2.59 -9.67 2.33
C LEU A 170 -2.39 -9.86 3.84
N THR A 171 -1.71 -10.94 4.20
CA THR A 171 -1.34 -11.28 5.58
C THR A 171 -0.18 -10.43 6.11
N ALA A 172 0.15 -10.56 7.39
CA ALA A 172 1.36 -9.98 7.99
C ALA A 172 2.62 -10.35 7.18
N GLY A 173 3.56 -9.42 7.10
CA GLY A 173 4.77 -9.53 6.26
C GLY A 173 4.58 -9.11 4.80
N ARG A 174 3.34 -8.90 4.34
CA ARG A 174 3.04 -8.41 3.00
C ARG A 174 2.78 -6.90 2.93
N TRP A 175 2.77 -6.23 4.06
CA TRP A 175 2.56 -4.80 4.18
C TRP A 175 3.84 -4.09 4.60
N TRP A 176 4.02 -2.87 4.13
CA TRP A 176 5.17 -2.06 4.46
C TRP A 176 4.82 -0.60 4.73
N LEU A 177 5.73 0.11 5.37
CA LEU A 177 5.67 1.55 5.54
C LEU A 177 6.00 2.20 4.19
N PRO A 178 5.12 3.01 3.61
CA PRO A 178 5.38 3.62 2.31
C PRO A 178 6.65 4.47 2.34
N SER A 179 7.42 4.44 1.25
CA SER A 179 8.51 5.40 1.03
C SER A 179 7.96 6.80 0.74
N MET A 180 8.83 7.79 0.65
CA MET A 180 8.38 9.16 0.40
C MET A 180 7.72 9.32 -0.97
N GLY A 181 8.24 8.69 -2.02
CA GLY A 181 7.63 8.70 -3.35
C GLY A 181 6.26 8.00 -3.38
N GLU A 182 6.13 6.86 -2.67
CA GLU A 182 4.83 6.17 -2.52
C GLU A 182 3.82 7.03 -1.75
N MET A 183 4.26 7.73 -0.69
CA MET A 183 3.38 8.63 0.07
C MET A 183 2.98 9.87 -0.75
N ALA A 184 3.86 10.37 -1.60
CA ALA A 184 3.56 11.47 -2.52
C ALA A 184 2.50 11.07 -3.57
N MET A 185 2.55 9.82 -4.09
CA MET A 185 1.48 9.28 -4.93
C MET A 185 0.14 9.22 -4.18
N ILE A 186 0.14 8.80 -2.91
CA ILE A 186 -1.06 8.77 -2.07
C ILE A 186 -1.62 10.18 -1.91
N TRP A 187 -0.77 11.17 -1.61
CA TRP A 187 -1.20 12.56 -1.49
C TRP A 187 -1.80 13.11 -2.78
N ALA A 188 -1.16 12.88 -3.93
CA ALA A 188 -1.64 13.35 -5.24
C ALA A 188 -3.04 12.78 -5.58
N ASN A 189 -3.42 11.65 -4.99
CA ASN A 189 -4.72 10.99 -5.19
C ASN A 189 -5.60 10.96 -3.93
N PHE A 190 -5.34 11.85 -2.96
CA PHE A 190 -5.96 11.85 -1.63
C PHE A 190 -7.49 11.75 -1.66
N ASP A 191 -8.16 12.59 -2.45
CA ASP A 191 -9.63 12.62 -2.52
C ASP A 191 -10.20 11.36 -3.18
N LYS A 192 -9.55 10.84 -4.23
CA LYS A 192 -9.97 9.62 -4.91
C LYS A 192 -9.82 8.39 -3.99
N ILE A 193 -8.72 8.31 -3.24
CA ILE A 193 -8.47 7.25 -2.26
C ILE A 193 -9.50 7.33 -1.14
N ASN A 194 -9.76 8.52 -0.59
CA ASN A 194 -10.75 8.72 0.46
C ASN A 194 -12.17 8.40 0.00
N TYR A 195 -12.52 8.74 -1.24
CA TYR A 195 -13.78 8.30 -1.84
C TYR A 195 -13.89 6.77 -1.89
N ALA A 196 -12.83 6.07 -2.31
CA ALA A 196 -12.81 4.61 -2.34
C ALA A 196 -12.90 4.00 -0.93
N LEU A 197 -12.11 4.53 0.03
CA LEU A 197 -12.16 4.10 1.44
C LEU A 197 -13.56 4.28 2.04
N SER A 198 -14.30 5.36 1.69
CA SER A 198 -15.66 5.59 2.16
C SER A 198 -16.67 4.51 1.71
N LYS A 199 -16.32 3.68 0.70
CA LYS A 199 -17.17 2.59 0.21
C LYS A 199 -16.86 1.24 0.88
N ILE A 200 -15.76 1.15 1.61
CA ILE A 200 -15.32 -0.08 2.27
C ILE A 200 -15.82 -0.09 3.72
N SER A 201 -16.58 -1.11 4.09
CA SER A 201 -17.07 -1.26 5.46
C SER A 201 -15.91 -1.37 6.47
N GLY A 202 -15.98 -0.57 7.53
CA GLY A 202 -14.96 -0.52 8.58
C GLY A 202 -13.65 0.19 8.19
N ALA A 203 -13.55 0.76 6.99
CA ALA A 203 -12.37 1.54 6.62
C ALA A 203 -12.37 2.92 7.28
N LYS A 204 -11.18 3.45 7.47
CA LYS A 204 -10.93 4.83 7.92
C LYS A 204 -10.32 5.62 6.78
N GLN A 205 -10.88 6.77 6.47
CA GLN A 205 -10.31 7.70 5.49
C GLN A 205 -8.96 8.22 5.95
N LEU A 206 -8.09 8.53 5.00
CA LEU A 206 -6.84 9.26 5.25
C LEU A 206 -7.18 10.62 5.88
N GLN A 207 -6.37 11.03 6.83
CA GLN A 207 -6.54 12.29 7.53
C GLN A 207 -5.62 13.37 6.93
N ALA A 208 -6.06 14.61 6.96
CA ALA A 208 -5.24 15.78 6.62
C ALA A 208 -4.20 16.03 7.74
N ASN A 209 -3.24 15.15 7.89
CA ASN A 209 -2.27 15.10 8.98
C ASN A 209 -0.90 14.60 8.49
N TRP A 210 0.08 14.54 9.38
CA TRP A 210 1.43 14.05 9.13
C TRP A 210 1.49 12.52 9.16
N TYR A 211 2.11 11.95 8.12
CA TYR A 211 2.34 10.50 7.99
C TYR A 211 3.82 10.19 7.86
N TRP A 212 4.29 9.22 8.64
CA TRP A 212 5.63 8.68 8.51
C TRP A 212 5.84 7.99 7.16
N THR A 213 7.07 8.09 6.67
CA THR A 213 7.56 7.29 5.54
C THR A 213 8.73 6.41 5.96
N SER A 214 9.05 5.40 5.15
CA SER A 214 10.21 4.52 5.40
C SER A 214 11.55 5.16 5.00
N THR A 215 11.53 6.28 4.27
CA THR A 215 12.73 6.99 3.84
C THR A 215 13.40 7.68 5.02
N GLN A 216 14.68 7.39 5.27
CA GLN A 216 15.47 8.07 6.31
C GLN A 216 15.99 9.42 5.84
N ASN A 217 16.05 10.39 6.74
CA ASN A 217 16.78 11.62 6.53
C ASN A 217 18.20 11.52 7.09
N SER A 218 18.35 10.92 8.28
CA SER A 218 19.62 10.78 9.00
C SER A 218 19.52 9.68 10.07
N ALA A 219 20.54 9.52 10.89
CA ALA A 219 20.47 8.67 12.08
C ALA A 219 19.33 9.06 13.03
N TYR A 220 18.98 10.33 13.08
CA TYR A 220 18.06 10.91 14.07
C TYR A 220 16.67 11.17 13.52
N ARG A 221 16.54 11.40 12.21
CA ARG A 221 15.32 11.88 11.55
C ARG A 221 14.89 10.96 10.43
N ALA A 222 13.58 10.90 10.20
CA ALA A 222 12.96 10.27 9.04
C ALA A 222 12.06 11.27 8.33
N TRP A 223 11.81 11.02 7.07
CA TRP A 223 10.92 11.84 6.27
C TRP A 223 9.46 11.54 6.59
N TYR A 224 8.63 12.57 6.56
CA TYR A 224 7.19 12.48 6.71
C TYR A 224 6.50 13.49 5.79
N LEU A 225 5.26 13.22 5.44
CA LEU A 225 4.48 14.03 4.51
C LEU A 225 3.17 14.48 5.17
N TYR A 226 2.79 15.73 4.96
CA TYR A 226 1.52 16.30 5.42
C TYR A 226 0.45 16.13 4.33
N LEU A 227 -0.51 15.24 4.53
CA LEU A 227 -1.51 14.92 3.50
C LEU A 227 -2.52 16.06 3.24
N ARG A 228 -2.53 17.13 4.03
CA ARG A 228 -3.36 18.30 3.77
C ARG A 228 -2.91 19.08 2.53
N ASP A 229 -1.61 19.30 2.38
CA ASP A 229 -1.06 20.24 1.40
C ASP A 229 0.20 19.72 0.69
N GLY A 230 0.61 18.48 0.97
CA GLY A 230 1.79 17.86 0.36
C GLY A 230 3.13 18.35 0.89
N ASN A 231 3.15 19.07 2.01
CA ASN A 231 4.40 19.51 2.62
C ASN A 231 5.25 18.31 3.05
N VAL A 232 6.53 18.35 2.66
CA VAL A 232 7.53 17.31 2.91
C VAL A 232 8.61 17.85 3.84
N PHE A 233 8.76 17.22 5.01
CA PHE A 233 9.76 17.56 6.00
C PHE A 233 10.38 16.31 6.60
N SER A 234 11.43 16.48 7.40
CA SER A 234 11.99 15.45 8.26
C SER A 234 11.74 15.75 9.73
N ASN A 235 11.49 14.71 10.51
CA ASN A 235 11.24 14.87 11.94
C ASN A 235 12.03 13.85 12.76
N TRP A 236 12.18 14.10 14.05
CA TRP A 236 12.83 13.23 14.99
C TRP A 236 12.10 11.88 15.08
N LYS A 237 12.83 10.77 14.97
CA LYS A 237 12.27 9.42 14.93
C LYS A 237 11.48 9.02 16.19
N PHE A 238 11.70 9.69 17.33
CA PHE A 238 10.95 9.46 18.56
C PHE A 238 9.57 10.12 18.60
N LEU A 239 9.30 11.07 17.71
CA LEU A 239 8.00 11.74 17.65
C LEU A 239 6.96 10.79 17.02
N GLN A 240 5.72 11.05 17.38
CA GLN A 240 4.59 10.22 16.94
C GLN A 240 3.88 10.88 15.76
N ASN A 241 3.67 10.11 14.70
CA ASN A 241 2.88 10.51 13.56
C ASN A 241 1.99 9.33 13.10
N ARG A 242 1.08 9.59 12.20
CA ARG A 242 0.23 8.57 11.60
C ARG A 242 1.04 7.61 10.73
N VAL A 243 0.51 6.40 10.58
CA VAL A 243 1.11 5.35 9.77
C VAL A 243 0.02 4.66 8.97
N ARG A 244 0.09 4.71 7.65
CA ARG A 244 -0.80 3.97 6.76
C ARG A 244 -0.01 2.86 6.07
N PRO A 245 -0.28 1.58 6.36
CA PRO A 245 0.37 0.47 5.65
C PRO A 245 0.01 0.47 4.17
N VAL A 246 0.96 0.06 3.35
CA VAL A 246 0.75 -0.19 1.92
C VAL A 246 1.25 -1.58 1.53
N SER A 247 0.77 -2.08 0.40
CA SER A 247 1.12 -3.40 -0.13
C SER A 247 1.17 -3.37 -1.66
N ALA A 248 1.52 -4.49 -2.30
CA ALA A 248 1.43 -4.66 -3.74
C ALA A 248 0.18 -5.44 -4.14
N PHE A 249 -0.30 -5.20 -5.36
CA PHE A 249 -1.45 -5.91 -5.92
C PHE A 249 -1.12 -7.37 -6.24
N LEU A 250 0.04 -7.60 -6.85
CA LEU A 250 0.56 -8.94 -7.17
C LEU A 250 1.86 -9.15 -6.38
N ASN A 251 1.90 -10.18 -5.55
CA ASN A 251 3.06 -10.59 -4.77
C ASN A 251 3.34 -12.09 -4.97
#